data_6c965944a9081e5d57c95ca6ceae92b8
#
_entry.id   6c965944a9081e5d57c95ca6ceae92b8
#
_cell.length_a   1.000
_cell.length_b   1.000
_cell.length_c   1.000
_cell.angle_alpha   90.00
_cell.angle_beta   90.00
_cell.angle_gamma   90.00
#
_symmetry.space_group_name_H-M   'P 1'
#
loop_
_entity.id
_entity.type
_entity.pdbx_description
1 polymer ?
#
loop_
_entity_poly.entity_id
_entity_poly.type
_entity_poly.pdbx_seq_one_letter_code
_entity_poly.pdbx_strand_id
1 'polypeptide(L)'
;MTMLKFYGSHLCKDCVNLKAKCDRYGIAYEYKDITLDLPSLKEFLKIRDNNPVFDEARQAGGIGIPAIIHEDESVTLDWMGVIAEMGYEPFEEVKNSCSLADRSGC
;
A
#
# COMPACT_ATOMS: atom_id res chain seq x y z
N MET A 1 -0.09 -12.28 16.58
CA MET A 1 0.63 -11.60 15.71
C MET A 1 -0.12 -11.24 14.54
N THR A 2 -0.06 -10.09 14.09
CA THR A 2 -0.83 -9.61 12.96
C THR A 2 -0.01 -9.68 11.71
N MET A 3 -0.59 -10.16 10.64
CA MET A 3 0.07 -10.14 9.34
C MET A 3 -0.73 -9.24 8.43
N LEU A 4 -0.06 -8.32 7.78
CA LEU A 4 -0.73 -7.48 6.81
C LEU A 4 -0.93 -8.26 5.53
N LYS A 5 -2.03 -7.97 4.84
CA LYS A 5 -2.25 -8.53 3.52
C LYS A 5 -2.54 -7.36 2.61
N PHE A 6 -1.85 -7.25 1.49
CA PHE A 6 -2.15 -6.15 0.59
C PHE A 6 -1.91 -6.53 -0.86
N TYR A 7 -2.70 -5.88 -1.72
CA TYR A 7 -2.58 -6.03 -3.16
C TYR A 7 -1.84 -4.81 -3.66
N GLY A 8 -0.94 -5.00 -4.57
CA GLY A 8 -0.17 -3.90 -5.11
C GLY A 8 0.57 -4.28 -6.36
N SER A 9 1.58 -3.50 -6.71
CA SER A 9 2.37 -3.76 -7.90
C SER A 9 3.80 -3.33 -7.66
N HIS A 10 4.75 -4.08 -8.17
CA HIS A 10 6.14 -3.70 -8.09
C HIS A 10 6.43 -2.44 -8.90
N LEU A 11 5.47 -2.03 -9.74
CA LEU A 11 5.60 -0.82 -10.53
C LEU A 11 5.04 0.41 -9.80
N CYS A 12 4.41 0.22 -8.66
CA CYS A 12 3.77 1.29 -7.92
C CYS A 12 4.71 1.75 -6.82
N LYS A 13 5.06 3.04 -6.82
CA LYS A 13 5.98 3.56 -5.85
C LYS A 13 5.52 3.38 -4.43
N ASP A 14 4.25 3.63 -4.16
CA ASP A 14 3.72 3.48 -2.80
C ASP A 14 3.73 2.03 -2.36
N CYS A 15 3.50 1.11 -3.27
CA CYS A 15 3.53 -0.31 -2.95
C CYS A 15 4.96 -0.74 -2.59
N VAL A 16 5.94 -0.24 -3.32
CA VAL A 16 7.33 -0.53 -3.04
C VAL A 16 7.71 0.05 -1.68
N ASN A 17 7.25 1.25 -1.38
CA ASN A 17 7.54 1.88 -0.10
C ASN A 17 6.90 1.11 1.05
N LEU A 18 5.68 0.64 0.89
CA LEU A 18 5.03 -0.15 1.94
C LEU A 18 5.79 -1.43 2.21
N LYS A 19 6.21 -2.12 1.16
CA LYS A 19 6.99 -3.35 1.34
C LYS A 19 8.29 -3.04 2.07
N ALA A 20 8.96 -1.97 1.68
CA ALA A 20 10.23 -1.60 2.30
C ALA A 20 10.04 -1.29 3.79
N LYS A 21 8.95 -0.64 4.15
CA LYS A 21 8.67 -0.35 5.55
C LYS A 21 8.39 -1.63 6.32
N CYS A 22 7.65 -2.55 5.74
CA CYS A 22 7.38 -3.82 6.39
C CYS A 22 8.67 -4.59 6.63
N ASP A 23 9.55 -4.61 5.63
CA ASP A 23 10.82 -5.30 5.76
C ASP A 23 11.69 -4.63 6.81
N ARG A 24 11.70 -3.31 6.83
CA ARG A 24 12.53 -2.59 7.77
C ARG A 24 12.09 -2.81 9.20
N TYR A 25 10.80 -2.85 9.44
CA TYR A 25 10.28 -2.96 10.80
C TYR A 25 9.93 -4.39 11.21
N GLY A 26 10.23 -5.36 10.34
CA GLY A 26 9.97 -6.75 10.69
C GLY A 26 8.49 -7.09 10.73
N ILE A 27 7.67 -6.38 9.97
CA ILE A 27 6.24 -6.64 9.93
C ILE A 27 5.97 -7.76 8.95
N ALA A 28 5.33 -8.84 9.41
CA ALA A 28 4.97 -9.94 8.52
C ALA A 28 3.87 -9.50 7.57
N TYR A 29 3.96 -9.89 6.31
CA TYR A 29 2.93 -9.50 5.36
C TYR A 29 2.78 -10.53 4.25
N GLU A 30 1.60 -10.51 3.64
CA GLU A 30 1.32 -11.28 2.45
C GLU A 30 1.08 -10.27 1.35
N TYR A 31 1.86 -10.31 0.30
CA TYR A 31 1.78 -9.34 -0.80
C TYR A 31 1.37 -10.04 -2.07
N LYS A 32 0.37 -9.51 -2.73
CA LYS A 32 -0.10 -10.04 -4.00
C LYS A 32 0.10 -8.99 -5.07
N ASP A 33 0.96 -9.29 -6.05
CA ASP A 33 1.27 -8.34 -7.11
C ASP A 33 0.29 -8.55 -8.25
N ILE A 34 -0.59 -7.57 -8.45
CA ILE A 34 -1.66 -7.68 -9.44
C ILE A 34 -1.16 -7.55 -10.87
N THR A 35 0.10 -7.16 -11.05
CA THR A 35 0.65 -7.03 -12.39
C THR A 35 1.45 -8.25 -12.79
N LEU A 36 1.69 -9.17 -11.86
CA LEU A 36 2.43 -10.40 -12.18
C LEU A 36 1.55 -11.63 -12.15
N ASP A 37 0.37 -11.56 -11.57
CA ASP A 37 -0.42 -12.73 -11.31
C ASP A 37 -1.87 -12.43 -11.61
N LEU A 38 -2.41 -13.02 -12.63
CA LEU A 38 -3.77 -12.75 -13.05
C LEU A 38 -4.82 -13.11 -12.00
N PRO A 39 -4.71 -14.23 -11.29
CA PRO A 39 -5.66 -14.50 -10.23
C PRO A 39 -5.67 -13.40 -9.14
N SER A 40 -4.50 -12.86 -8.82
CA SER A 40 -4.44 -11.77 -7.84
C SER A 40 -5.15 -10.53 -8.36
N LEU A 41 -4.98 -10.24 -9.65
CA LEU A 41 -5.67 -9.10 -10.26
C LEU A 41 -7.17 -9.30 -10.19
N LYS A 42 -7.66 -10.48 -10.48
CA LYS A 42 -9.09 -10.76 -10.45
C LYS A 42 -9.64 -10.62 -9.04
N GLU A 43 -8.91 -11.11 -8.05
CA GLU A 43 -9.34 -10.96 -6.66
C GLU A 43 -9.41 -9.50 -6.29
N PHE A 44 -8.41 -8.74 -6.69
CA PHE A 44 -8.36 -7.32 -6.38
C PHE A 44 -9.52 -6.58 -7.02
N LEU A 45 -9.83 -6.86 -8.29
CA LEU A 45 -10.90 -6.18 -8.96
C LEU A 45 -12.25 -6.47 -8.31
N LYS A 46 -12.45 -7.68 -7.83
CA LYS A 46 -13.66 -8.01 -7.16
C LYS A 46 -13.83 -7.18 -5.90
N ILE A 47 -12.75 -6.97 -5.15
CA ILE A 47 -12.80 -6.14 -3.97
C ILE A 47 -13.01 -4.68 -4.37
N ARG A 48 -12.28 -4.21 -5.38
CA ARG A 48 -12.32 -2.81 -5.79
C ARG A 48 -13.70 -2.42 -6.26
N ASP A 49 -14.34 -3.29 -7.02
CA ASP A 49 -15.63 -2.96 -7.62
C ASP A 49 -16.76 -3.01 -6.62
N ASN A 50 -16.56 -3.61 -5.48
CA ASN A 50 -17.62 -3.79 -4.50
C ASN A 50 -17.39 -3.08 -3.18
N ASN A 51 -16.38 -2.22 -3.08
CA ASN A 51 -16.08 -1.55 -1.84
C ASN A 51 -16.00 -0.05 -2.04
N PRO A 52 -16.80 0.73 -1.32
CA PRO A 52 -16.82 2.18 -1.52
C PRO A 52 -15.52 2.89 -1.17
N VAL A 53 -14.60 2.25 -0.47
CA VAL A 53 -13.34 2.88 -0.15
C VAL A 53 -12.58 3.21 -1.44
N PHE A 54 -12.91 2.56 -2.56
CA PHE A 54 -12.23 2.79 -3.82
C PHE A 54 -12.92 3.84 -4.69
N ASP A 55 -14.01 4.45 -4.21
CA ASP A 55 -14.77 5.38 -5.04
C ASP A 55 -13.92 6.53 -5.56
N GLU A 56 -13.11 7.14 -4.70
CA GLU A 56 -12.29 8.23 -5.13
C GLU A 56 -11.26 7.78 -6.14
N ALA A 57 -10.64 6.64 -5.93
CA ALA A 57 -9.65 6.12 -6.86
C ALA A 57 -10.28 5.84 -8.22
N ARG A 58 -11.48 5.26 -8.22
CA ARG A 58 -12.14 4.97 -9.50
C ARG A 58 -12.50 6.25 -10.23
N GLN A 59 -12.98 7.26 -9.53
CA GLN A 59 -13.36 8.52 -10.16
C GLN A 59 -12.14 9.24 -10.71
N ALA A 60 -11.01 9.12 -10.06
CA ALA A 60 -9.79 9.77 -10.51
C ALA A 60 -9.05 8.98 -11.58
N GLY A 61 -9.56 7.81 -11.94
CA GLY A 61 -8.89 6.97 -12.92
C GLY A 61 -7.73 6.18 -12.35
N GLY A 62 -7.64 6.09 -11.03
CA GLY A 62 -6.55 5.36 -10.39
C GLY A 62 -6.89 3.92 -10.15
N ILE A 63 -5.91 3.17 -9.69
CA ILE A 63 -6.10 1.75 -9.45
C ILE A 63 -6.56 1.49 -8.02
N GLY A 64 -6.02 2.18 -7.06
CA GLY A 64 -6.35 1.97 -5.67
C GLY A 64 -5.40 1.02 -4.97
N ILE A 65 -4.11 1.13 -5.24
CA ILE A 65 -3.11 0.31 -4.61
C ILE A 65 -2.06 1.21 -3.95
N PRO A 66 -1.46 0.77 -2.88
CA PRO A 66 -1.66 -0.53 -2.25
C PRO A 66 -2.98 -0.58 -1.51
N ALA A 67 -3.68 -1.69 -1.60
CA ALA A 67 -4.94 -1.89 -0.91
C ALA A 67 -4.68 -2.88 0.22
N ILE A 68 -4.81 -2.44 1.46
CA ILE A 68 -4.51 -3.27 2.61
C ILE A 68 -5.81 -3.87 3.15
N ILE A 69 -5.81 -5.18 3.34
CA ILE A 69 -6.96 -5.90 3.85
C ILE A 69 -6.64 -6.28 5.29
N HIS A 70 -7.44 -5.79 6.22
CA HIS A 70 -7.24 -6.09 7.63
C HIS A 70 -7.83 -7.47 7.97
N GLU A 71 -7.53 -7.93 9.16
CA GLU A 71 -8.01 -9.24 9.57
C GLU A 71 -9.53 -9.31 9.63
N ASP A 72 -10.19 -8.20 9.88
CA ASP A 72 -11.64 -8.16 9.91
C ASP A 72 -12.22 -7.95 8.53
N GLU A 73 -11.36 -8.05 7.50
CA GLU A 73 -11.74 -7.90 6.10
C GLU A 73 -12.03 -6.48 5.67
N SER A 74 -11.85 -5.50 6.54
CA SER A 74 -11.97 -4.12 6.11
C SER A 74 -10.76 -3.74 5.25
N VAL A 75 -10.94 -2.77 4.36
CA VAL A 75 -9.93 -2.39 3.40
C VAL A 75 -9.58 -0.94 3.58
N THR A 76 -8.28 -0.62 3.52
CA THR A 76 -7.87 0.76 3.54
C THR A 76 -6.84 1.01 2.48
N LEU A 77 -6.83 2.23 1.94
CA LEU A 77 -5.83 2.65 0.98
C LEU A 77 -4.79 3.54 1.66
N ASP A 78 -4.95 3.82 2.94
CA ASP A 78 -4.05 4.71 3.68
C ASP A 78 -2.95 3.87 4.32
N TRP A 79 -1.97 3.47 3.51
CA TRP A 79 -0.92 2.59 4.02
C TRP A 79 -0.05 3.29 5.06
N MET A 80 0.12 4.61 4.93
CA MET A 80 0.91 5.35 5.92
C MET A 80 0.22 5.33 7.27
N GLY A 81 -1.10 5.47 7.25
CA GLY A 81 -1.87 5.40 8.49
C GLY A 81 -1.75 4.05 9.17
N VAL A 82 -1.71 2.98 8.38
CA VAL A 82 -1.55 1.64 8.94
C VAL A 82 -0.20 1.50 9.63
N ILE A 83 0.86 1.96 8.98
CA ILE A 83 2.20 1.89 9.56
C ILE A 83 2.26 2.73 10.83
N ALA A 84 1.67 3.90 10.82
CA ALA A 84 1.65 4.78 11.99
C ALA A 84 0.88 4.16 13.14
N GLU A 85 -0.23 3.49 12.84
CA GLU A 85 -1.02 2.85 13.88
C GLU A 85 -0.28 1.70 14.53
N MET A 86 0.65 1.10 13.83
CA MET A 86 1.46 0.04 14.38
C MET A 86 2.62 0.58 15.21
N GLY A 87 2.77 1.89 15.29
CA GLY A 87 3.80 2.51 16.10
C GLY A 87 5.08 2.81 15.36
N TYR A 88 5.06 2.77 14.03
CA TYR A 88 6.27 2.99 13.25
C TYR A 88 6.15 4.25 12.41
N GLU A 89 7.29 4.76 11.98
CA GLU A 89 7.33 5.97 11.17
C GLU A 89 7.01 5.64 9.72
N PRO A 90 5.92 6.16 9.17
CA PRO A 90 5.55 5.82 7.79
C PRO A 90 6.26 6.65 6.74
N PHE A 91 6.79 7.83 7.07
CA PHE A 91 7.40 8.66 6.06
C PHE A 91 8.83 8.27 5.84
N GLU A 92 9.33 8.60 4.64
CA GLU A 92 10.65 8.39 4.36
C GLU A 92 11.46 9.30 5.17
N GLU A 93 12.59 8.93 5.61
CA GLU A 93 13.31 9.80 6.28
C GLU A 93 14.08 10.54 5.52
N VAL A 94 13.96 11.23 4.95
CA VAL A 94 14.57 11.92 4.10
C VAL A 94 15.46 12.70 4.48
N LYS A 95 15.61 12.99 5.17
CA LYS A 95 16.37 13.69 5.53
C LYS A 95 17.21 14.13 4.79
N ASN A 96 17.29 14.31 4.45
CA ASN A 96 17.93 14.74 3.83
C ASN A 96 18.04 14.90 2.71
N SER A 97 18.12 14.72 2.41
CA SER A 97 18.33 14.73 1.37
C SER A 97 17.69 15.22 0.46
N CYS A 98 17.20 15.15 0.10
CA CYS A 98 16.56 15.56 -0.82
C CYS A 98 15.84 16.49 -0.42
N SER A 99 15.95 16.54 0.16
CA SER A 99 15.33 17.28 0.36
C SER A 99 15.13 18.18 0.23
N LEU A 100 15.22 18.43 0.48
CA LEU A 100 14.90 19.32 0.43
C LEU A 100 14.56 19.88 -0.57
N ALA A 101 14.77 20.07 -0.80
CA ALA A 101 14.49 20.73 -1.73
C ALA A 101 13.86 20.26 -2.66
N ASP A 102 13.90 19.70 -3.02
CA ASP A 102 13.21 19.17 -3.90
C ASP A 102 13.03 18.08 -3.69
N ARG A 103 12.68 17.80 -3.12
CA ARG A 103 12.28 16.83 -2.92
C ARG A 103 11.85 16.12 -3.78
N SER A 104 11.49 16.51 -4.60
CA SER A 104 10.97 15.80 -5.52
C SER A 104 11.77 14.79 -5.81
N GLY A 105 12.77 14.83 -5.95
CA GLY A 105 13.48 13.82 -6.36
C GLY A 105 13.94 13.08 -5.34
N CYS A 106 13.70 13.37 -4.31
CA CYS A 106 14.22 12.57 -3.37
C CYS A 106 13.40 11.53 -3.04
#